data_318c1a18dc816b9e8e3520e91a8ffc8e
#
_entry.id   318c1a18dc816b9e8e3520e91a8ffc8e
#
_cell.length_a   1.000
_cell.length_b   1.000
_cell.length_c   1.000
_cell.angle_alpha   90.00
_cell.angle_beta   90.00
_cell.angle_gamma   90.00
#
_symmetry.space_group_name_H-M   'P 1'
#
loop_
_entity.id
_entity.type
_entity.pdbx_description
1 polymer ?
#
loop_
_entity_poly.entity_id
_entity_poly.type
_entity_poly.pdbx_seq_one_letter_code
_entity_poly.pdbx_strand_id
1 'polypeptide(L)'
;MITKINVLQVIPKLGYGGAETGCYDIAHFLTENDCGSHIITSGGELLKFVKKNKVRVTRLPVHSKNPLLIIFNALALVVYIILFKINIVHARSRAPAWSCYLACLLTNRVFVTTFHGTYNFRSKLKKFYNSIMLRAKLTIAGSNFIFTHINENYSEYLTKAKKLRVIFRGINVDYYHQKNISMLKQEKLKQEWGLSSNKFTILLPGRLTYWKGQEKFIESLNILVEDYNITNFQAIILGSDQGRKVYSKKLINLVERYNLNKKIRFISHCKEMPLAYSLADVVVSASIEPEAFGRVSVEAQSMG
;
A
#
# COMPACT_ATOMS: atom_id res chain seq x y z
N MET A 1 21.00 -28.90 12.18
CA MET A 1 20.81 -27.99 11.01
C MET A 1 19.48 -27.25 11.18
N ILE A 2 19.52 -25.94 11.31
CA ILE A 2 18.28 -25.13 11.33
C ILE A 2 17.68 -25.22 9.93
N THR A 3 16.50 -25.83 9.80
CA THR A 3 15.83 -25.94 8.50
C THR A 3 15.44 -24.53 8.04
N LYS A 4 15.87 -24.16 6.84
CA LYS A 4 15.58 -22.87 6.22
C LYS A 4 14.06 -22.64 6.16
N ILE A 5 13.59 -21.53 6.74
CA ILE A 5 12.16 -21.18 6.71
C ILE A 5 11.80 -20.59 5.34
N ASN A 6 10.83 -21.22 4.67
CA ASN A 6 10.30 -20.73 3.40
C ASN A 6 8.96 -20.04 3.61
N VAL A 7 8.87 -18.78 3.22
CA VAL A 7 7.67 -17.93 3.36
C VAL A 7 7.08 -17.63 1.98
N LEU A 8 5.79 -17.89 1.83
CA LEU A 8 5.02 -17.53 0.65
C LEU A 8 4.10 -16.36 0.97
N GLN A 9 4.31 -15.21 0.35
CA GLN A 9 3.39 -14.10 0.38
C GLN A 9 2.43 -14.16 -0.81
N VAL A 10 1.13 -14.02 -0.58
CA VAL A 10 0.10 -14.03 -1.65
C VAL A 10 -0.65 -12.72 -1.64
N ILE A 11 -0.57 -11.98 -2.76
CA ILE A 11 -1.14 -10.65 -2.92
C ILE A 11 -1.84 -10.52 -4.29
N PRO A 12 -3.02 -9.84 -4.38
CA PRO A 12 -3.75 -9.74 -5.65
C PRO A 12 -2.95 -9.16 -6.80
N LYS A 13 -2.35 -7.99 -6.57
CA LYS A 13 -1.42 -7.30 -7.48
C LYS A 13 -0.26 -6.73 -6.69
N LEU A 14 0.92 -6.72 -7.27
CA LEU A 14 2.11 -6.08 -6.69
C LEU A 14 2.34 -4.71 -7.35
N GLY A 15 1.37 -3.79 -7.11
CA GLY A 15 1.39 -2.41 -7.61
C GLY A 15 2.05 -1.43 -6.63
N TYR A 16 1.79 -0.14 -6.84
CA TYR A 16 2.32 0.94 -5.99
C TYR A 16 1.33 1.30 -4.86
N GLY A 17 1.14 0.44 -3.91
CA GLY A 17 0.33 0.72 -2.73
C GLY A 17 1.05 0.30 -1.45
N GLY A 18 0.59 0.80 -0.30
CA GLY A 18 1.25 0.48 0.97
C GLY A 18 1.30 -1.02 1.30
N ALA A 19 0.28 -1.80 0.95
CA ALA A 19 0.27 -3.25 1.13
C ALA A 19 1.27 -3.95 0.21
N GLU A 20 1.35 -3.46 -1.02
CA GLU A 20 2.17 -3.96 -2.11
C GLU A 20 3.65 -3.68 -1.85
N THR A 21 3.97 -2.43 -1.49
CA THR A 21 5.34 -2.06 -1.09
C THR A 21 5.79 -2.86 0.13
N GLY A 22 4.93 -3.00 1.16
CA GLY A 22 5.27 -3.83 2.32
C GLY A 22 5.42 -5.32 2.00
N CYS A 23 4.78 -5.85 0.94
CA CYS A 23 5.04 -7.19 0.44
C CYS A 23 6.42 -7.29 -0.20
N TYR A 24 6.77 -6.30 -1.00
CA TYR A 24 8.08 -6.18 -1.66
C TYR A 24 9.20 -6.08 -0.61
N ASP A 25 9.07 -5.18 0.36
CA ASP A 25 10.06 -4.94 1.41
C ASP A 25 10.31 -6.23 2.21
N ILE A 26 9.25 -6.88 2.71
CA ILE A 26 9.35 -8.13 3.46
C ILE A 26 9.95 -9.25 2.61
N ALA A 27 9.64 -9.33 1.31
CA ALA A 27 10.19 -10.36 0.46
C ALA A 27 11.72 -10.27 0.34
N HIS A 28 12.27 -9.06 0.23
CA HIS A 28 13.71 -8.84 0.18
C HIS A 28 14.37 -9.03 1.55
N PHE A 29 13.76 -8.50 2.62
CA PHE A 29 14.23 -8.71 3.98
C PHE A 29 14.35 -10.18 4.36
N LEU A 30 13.38 -11.02 3.98
CA LEU A 30 13.44 -12.46 4.22
C LEU A 30 14.67 -13.10 3.57
N THR A 31 15.03 -12.68 2.36
CA THR A 31 16.22 -13.21 1.66
C THR A 31 17.53 -12.73 2.26
N GLU A 32 17.53 -11.56 2.87
CA GLU A 32 18.68 -10.99 3.58
C GLU A 32 18.90 -11.66 4.95
N ASN A 33 17.88 -12.37 5.45
CA ASN A 33 17.91 -13.14 6.70
C ASN A 33 17.80 -14.66 6.46
N ASP A 34 18.41 -15.15 5.40
CA ASP A 34 18.54 -16.57 5.05
C ASP A 34 17.22 -17.35 4.94
N CYS A 35 16.09 -16.66 4.79
CA CYS A 35 14.80 -17.28 4.55
C CYS A 35 14.52 -17.47 3.05
N GLY A 36 13.81 -18.52 2.70
CA GLY A 36 13.23 -18.67 1.37
C GLY A 36 12.07 -17.70 1.19
N SER A 37 12.10 -16.90 0.12
CA SER A 37 11.11 -15.87 -0.13
C SER A 37 10.39 -16.10 -1.45
N HIS A 38 9.06 -16.22 -1.37
CA HIS A 38 8.18 -16.50 -2.50
C HIS A 38 7.05 -15.49 -2.54
N ILE A 39 6.67 -15.04 -3.74
CA ILE A 39 5.50 -14.20 -4.00
C ILE A 39 4.62 -14.85 -5.04
N ILE A 40 3.31 -14.96 -4.75
CA ILE A 40 2.29 -15.27 -5.74
C ILE A 40 1.37 -14.06 -5.91
N THR A 41 1.19 -13.64 -7.16
CA THR A 41 0.39 -12.47 -7.54
C THR A 41 -0.17 -12.62 -8.95
N SER A 42 -1.22 -11.88 -9.28
CA SER A 42 -1.70 -11.83 -10.68
C SER A 42 -0.91 -10.86 -11.58
N GLY A 43 0.06 -10.15 -11.02
CA GLY A 43 0.88 -9.17 -11.74
C GLY A 43 1.11 -7.91 -10.91
N GLY A 44 1.58 -6.86 -11.55
CA GLY A 44 1.77 -5.53 -10.94
C GLY A 44 3.10 -4.89 -11.30
N GLU A 45 3.17 -3.60 -11.12
CA GLU A 45 4.23 -2.73 -11.61
C GLU A 45 5.56 -2.91 -10.83
N LEU A 46 5.48 -3.26 -9.53
CA LEU A 46 6.67 -3.52 -8.71
C LEU A 46 7.40 -4.81 -9.09
N LEU A 47 6.78 -5.69 -9.89
CA LEU A 47 7.43 -6.94 -10.34
C LEU A 47 8.73 -6.72 -11.09
N LYS A 48 8.87 -5.59 -11.80
CA LYS A 48 10.09 -5.24 -12.55
C LYS A 48 11.28 -4.92 -11.63
N PHE A 49 11.02 -4.60 -10.36
CA PHE A 49 12.05 -4.27 -9.38
C PHE A 49 12.40 -5.46 -8.46
N VAL A 50 11.60 -6.53 -8.47
CA VAL A 50 11.89 -7.71 -7.66
C VAL A 50 13.16 -8.39 -8.16
N LYS A 51 14.11 -8.59 -7.24
CA LYS A 51 15.37 -9.32 -7.50
C LYS A 51 15.06 -10.81 -7.68
N LYS A 52 14.79 -11.23 -8.92
CA LYS A 52 14.33 -12.59 -9.27
C LYS A 52 15.32 -13.71 -8.93
N ASN A 53 16.58 -13.39 -8.76
CA ASN A 53 17.61 -14.32 -8.28
C ASN A 53 17.53 -14.58 -6.76
N LYS A 54 16.82 -13.75 -6.03
CA LYS A 54 16.63 -13.86 -4.57
C LYS A 54 15.20 -14.24 -4.19
N VAL A 55 14.20 -13.65 -4.85
CA VAL A 55 12.78 -13.84 -4.58
C VAL A 55 12.11 -14.58 -5.73
N ARG A 56 11.51 -15.74 -5.45
CA ARG A 56 10.76 -16.48 -6.47
C ARG A 56 9.37 -15.88 -6.65
N VAL A 57 9.04 -15.50 -7.87
CA VAL A 57 7.72 -14.93 -8.21
C VAL A 57 6.98 -15.86 -9.16
N THR A 58 5.71 -16.14 -8.82
CA THR A 58 4.80 -16.95 -9.66
C THR A 58 3.50 -16.16 -9.89
N ARG A 59 2.94 -16.27 -11.09
CA ARG A 59 1.69 -15.62 -11.47
C ARG A 59 0.52 -16.60 -11.38
N LEU A 60 -0.51 -16.26 -10.58
CA LEU A 60 -1.79 -16.93 -10.50
C LEU A 60 -2.92 -15.90 -10.40
N PRO A 61 -4.15 -16.20 -10.83
CA PRO A 61 -5.28 -15.26 -10.80
C PRO A 61 -5.86 -15.08 -9.37
N VAL A 62 -4.99 -14.86 -8.38
CA VAL A 62 -5.35 -14.76 -6.94
C VAL A 62 -6.13 -13.50 -6.56
N HIS A 63 -6.30 -12.57 -7.50
CA HIS A 63 -7.14 -11.38 -7.34
C HIS A 63 -8.63 -11.68 -7.45
N SER A 64 -8.98 -12.82 -8.06
CA SER A 64 -10.36 -13.18 -8.34
C SER A 64 -11.17 -13.52 -7.09
N LYS A 65 -12.45 -13.17 -7.13
CA LYS A 65 -13.47 -13.53 -6.12
C LYS A 65 -14.39 -14.65 -6.61
N ASN A 66 -14.19 -15.14 -7.84
CA ASN A 66 -14.96 -16.24 -8.39
C ASN A 66 -14.69 -17.53 -7.61
N PRO A 67 -15.70 -18.23 -7.08
CA PRO A 67 -15.52 -19.45 -6.29
C PRO A 67 -14.72 -20.55 -7.00
N LEU A 68 -14.95 -20.76 -8.29
CA LEU A 68 -14.19 -21.75 -9.07
C LEU A 68 -12.71 -21.40 -9.17
N LEU A 69 -12.38 -20.12 -9.39
CA LEU A 69 -10.99 -19.66 -9.40
C LEU A 69 -10.36 -19.69 -7.99
N ILE A 70 -11.14 -19.52 -6.94
CA ILE A 70 -10.66 -19.69 -5.56
C ILE A 70 -10.25 -21.13 -5.32
N ILE A 71 -11.05 -22.11 -5.74
CA ILE A 71 -10.75 -23.54 -5.62
C ILE A 71 -9.54 -23.90 -6.50
N PHE A 72 -9.50 -23.48 -7.75
CA PHE A 72 -8.36 -23.66 -8.63
C PHE A 72 -7.05 -23.13 -8.02
N ASN A 73 -7.09 -21.89 -7.53
CA ASN A 73 -5.93 -21.28 -6.86
C ASN A 73 -5.54 -22.05 -5.59
N ALA A 74 -6.50 -22.58 -4.83
CA ALA A 74 -6.21 -23.38 -3.63
C ALA A 74 -5.46 -24.66 -3.99
N LEU A 75 -5.90 -25.39 -5.01
CA LEU A 75 -5.21 -26.60 -5.49
C LEU A 75 -3.81 -26.28 -6.03
N ALA A 76 -3.67 -25.24 -6.83
CA ALA A 76 -2.37 -24.77 -7.32
C ALA A 76 -1.42 -24.40 -6.16
N LEU A 77 -1.96 -23.75 -5.11
CA LEU A 77 -1.21 -23.42 -3.91
C LEU A 77 -0.79 -24.66 -3.12
N VAL A 78 -1.62 -25.71 -3.04
CA VAL A 78 -1.26 -26.99 -2.40
C VAL A 78 -0.03 -27.58 -3.08
N VAL A 79 -0.05 -27.69 -4.41
CA VAL A 79 1.09 -28.20 -5.19
C VAL A 79 2.33 -27.32 -4.96
N TYR A 80 2.17 -26.01 -5.01
CA TYR A 80 3.27 -25.06 -4.78
C TYR A 80 3.89 -25.21 -3.38
N ILE A 81 3.05 -25.30 -2.35
CA ILE A 81 3.46 -25.44 -0.94
C ILE A 81 4.30 -26.72 -0.76
N ILE A 82 3.88 -27.83 -1.35
CA ILE A 82 4.60 -29.11 -1.25
C ILE A 82 5.92 -29.03 -2.02
N LEU A 83 5.88 -28.60 -3.28
CA LEU A 83 7.05 -28.54 -4.17
C LEU A 83 8.18 -27.65 -3.62
N PHE A 84 7.83 -26.50 -3.05
CA PHE A 84 8.80 -25.52 -2.54
C PHE A 84 8.98 -25.58 -1.02
N LYS A 85 8.44 -26.62 -0.36
CA LYS A 85 8.56 -26.84 1.09
C LYS A 85 8.21 -25.58 1.91
N ILE A 86 7.10 -24.92 1.53
CA ILE A 86 6.66 -23.70 2.21
C ILE A 86 6.25 -24.01 3.65
N ASN A 87 6.75 -23.21 4.60
CA ASN A 87 6.41 -23.34 6.02
C ASN A 87 5.29 -22.38 6.43
N ILE A 88 5.30 -21.15 5.88
CA ILE A 88 4.37 -20.07 6.23
C ILE A 88 3.74 -19.52 4.95
N VAL A 89 2.42 -19.44 4.91
CA VAL A 89 1.65 -18.79 3.85
C VAL A 89 1.03 -17.51 4.42
N HIS A 90 1.41 -16.39 3.85
CA HIS A 90 0.99 -15.07 4.29
C HIS A 90 0.08 -14.41 3.26
N ALA A 91 -1.23 -14.41 3.51
CA ALA A 91 -2.18 -13.69 2.66
C ALA A 91 -2.24 -12.20 3.04
N ARG A 92 -2.05 -11.36 2.04
CA ARG A 92 -2.01 -9.90 2.22
C ARG A 92 -3.30 -9.21 1.74
N SER A 93 -4.34 -9.96 1.46
CA SER A 93 -5.66 -9.44 1.09
C SER A 93 -6.72 -10.53 1.18
N ARG A 94 -7.98 -10.11 1.26
CA ARG A 94 -9.16 -10.99 1.41
C ARG A 94 -9.35 -11.97 0.26
N ALA A 95 -9.15 -11.52 -0.97
CA ALA A 95 -9.37 -12.39 -2.14
C ALA A 95 -8.42 -13.61 -2.12
N PRO A 96 -7.10 -13.45 -2.03
CA PRO A 96 -6.20 -14.61 -1.95
C PRO A 96 -6.32 -15.37 -0.61
N ALA A 97 -6.81 -14.74 0.46
CA ALA A 97 -6.90 -15.39 1.77
C ALA A 97 -7.80 -16.63 1.76
N TRP A 98 -8.85 -16.66 0.94
CA TRP A 98 -9.71 -17.83 0.79
C TRP A 98 -8.95 -19.03 0.23
N SER A 99 -8.23 -18.84 -0.87
CA SER A 99 -7.40 -19.90 -1.47
C SER A 99 -6.26 -20.32 -0.56
N CYS A 100 -5.59 -19.37 0.10
CA CYS A 100 -4.52 -19.65 1.04
C CYS A 100 -5.00 -20.45 2.25
N TYR A 101 -6.16 -20.10 2.81
CA TYR A 101 -6.75 -20.82 3.94
C TYR A 101 -7.03 -22.26 3.60
N LEU A 102 -7.71 -22.53 2.47
CA LEU A 102 -8.00 -23.89 2.00
C LEU A 102 -6.71 -24.68 1.76
N ALA A 103 -5.72 -24.08 1.10
CA ALA A 103 -4.44 -24.74 0.85
C ALA A 103 -3.70 -25.08 2.16
N CYS A 104 -3.72 -24.17 3.14
CA CYS A 104 -3.08 -24.40 4.43
C CYS A 104 -3.79 -25.48 5.26
N LEU A 105 -5.12 -25.61 5.17
CA LEU A 105 -5.86 -26.70 5.80
C LEU A 105 -5.44 -28.06 5.22
N LEU A 106 -5.31 -28.15 3.89
CA LEU A 106 -4.92 -29.39 3.21
C LEU A 106 -3.45 -29.78 3.43
N THR A 107 -2.58 -28.81 3.64
CA THR A 107 -1.13 -29.03 3.77
C THR A 107 -0.61 -28.92 5.21
N ASN A 108 -1.47 -28.61 6.15
CA ASN A 108 -1.13 -28.34 7.57
C ASN A 108 0.00 -27.30 7.72
N ARG A 109 -0.05 -26.22 6.92
CA ARG A 109 0.93 -25.13 7.00
C ARG A 109 0.41 -23.93 7.76
N VAL A 110 1.35 -23.15 8.29
CA VAL A 110 1.01 -21.96 9.08
C VAL A 110 0.42 -20.90 8.16
N PHE A 111 -0.83 -20.52 8.45
CA PHE A 111 -1.52 -19.44 7.76
C PHE A 111 -1.41 -18.14 8.55
N VAL A 112 -0.94 -17.08 7.91
CA VAL A 112 -0.78 -15.73 8.47
C VAL A 112 -1.52 -14.74 7.58
N THR A 113 -2.08 -13.70 8.19
CA THR A 113 -2.74 -12.61 7.45
C THR A 113 -2.33 -11.25 7.98
N THR A 114 -2.44 -10.21 7.16
CA THR A 114 -2.29 -8.81 7.59
C THR A 114 -3.49 -7.99 7.14
N PHE A 115 -4.13 -7.30 8.08
CA PHE A 115 -5.14 -6.29 7.79
C PHE A 115 -4.45 -5.00 7.34
N HIS A 116 -4.69 -4.61 6.10
CA HIS A 116 -4.10 -3.42 5.48
C HIS A 116 -5.05 -2.21 5.41
N GLY A 117 -6.21 -2.31 6.03
CA GLY A 117 -7.23 -1.26 6.07
C GLY A 117 -8.44 -1.68 6.87
N THR A 118 -9.37 -0.76 7.08
CA THR A 118 -10.68 -1.05 7.63
C THR A 118 -11.48 -1.84 6.59
N TYR A 119 -11.84 -3.05 6.89
CA TYR A 119 -12.68 -3.86 6.00
C TYR A 119 -14.15 -3.64 6.35
N ASN A 120 -14.65 -2.44 5.99
CA ASN A 120 -16.03 -2.07 6.24
C ASN A 120 -17.00 -3.00 5.51
N PHE A 121 -18.14 -3.23 6.11
CA PHE A 121 -19.21 -4.09 5.60
C PHE A 121 -20.58 -3.46 5.80
N ARG A 122 -21.48 -3.67 4.84
CA ARG A 122 -22.89 -3.24 4.89
C ARG A 122 -23.85 -4.43 5.01
N SER A 123 -23.35 -5.67 4.94
CA SER A 123 -24.15 -6.88 5.03
C SER A 123 -23.41 -7.99 5.76
N LYS A 124 -24.17 -8.95 6.35
CA LYS A 124 -23.62 -10.13 7.02
C LYS A 124 -22.74 -10.98 6.08
N LEU A 125 -23.12 -11.13 4.82
CA LEU A 125 -22.32 -11.83 3.80
C LEU A 125 -20.98 -11.14 3.56
N LYS A 126 -20.97 -9.82 3.49
CA LYS A 126 -19.73 -9.05 3.35
C LYS A 126 -18.84 -9.19 4.58
N LYS A 127 -19.41 -9.17 5.77
CA LYS A 127 -18.71 -9.40 7.04
C LYS A 127 -18.08 -10.79 7.05
N PHE A 128 -18.85 -11.82 6.72
CA PHE A 128 -18.37 -13.19 6.59
C PHE A 128 -17.22 -13.31 5.57
N TYR A 129 -17.36 -12.71 4.38
CA TYR A 129 -16.29 -12.70 3.38
C TYR A 129 -15.00 -12.06 3.92
N ASN A 130 -15.12 -10.97 4.66
CA ASN A 130 -13.96 -10.29 5.25
C ASN A 130 -13.32 -11.09 6.39
N SER A 131 -14.11 -11.87 7.14
CA SER A 131 -13.66 -12.64 8.31
C SER A 131 -12.63 -13.73 8.00
N ILE A 132 -12.45 -14.08 6.73
CA ILE A 132 -11.41 -15.03 6.30
C ILE A 132 -10.01 -14.64 6.80
N MET A 133 -9.76 -13.35 6.91
CA MET A 133 -8.49 -12.83 7.41
C MET A 133 -8.24 -13.20 8.89
N LEU A 134 -9.29 -13.49 9.65
CA LEU A 134 -9.22 -13.89 11.07
C LEU A 134 -9.20 -15.41 11.27
N ARG A 135 -9.25 -16.20 10.19
CA ARG A 135 -9.09 -17.65 10.25
C ARG A 135 -7.63 -18.09 10.31
N ALA A 136 -6.71 -17.15 10.24
CA ALA A 136 -5.27 -17.38 10.35
C ALA A 136 -4.85 -17.77 11.78
N LYS A 137 -3.74 -18.51 11.90
CA LYS A 137 -3.08 -18.77 13.19
C LYS A 137 -2.56 -17.48 13.82
N LEU A 138 -2.10 -16.54 12.98
CA LEU A 138 -1.70 -15.20 13.36
C LEU A 138 -2.30 -14.18 12.39
N THR A 139 -3.05 -13.24 12.94
CA THR A 139 -3.53 -12.05 12.23
C THR A 139 -2.73 -10.84 12.69
N ILE A 140 -2.16 -10.11 11.74
CA ILE A 140 -1.37 -8.91 11.99
C ILE A 140 -2.26 -7.68 11.75
N ALA A 141 -2.38 -6.82 12.74
CA ALA A 141 -2.92 -5.47 12.62
C ALA A 141 -1.75 -4.49 12.43
N GLY A 142 -1.78 -3.68 11.36
CA GLY A 142 -0.69 -2.77 11.01
C GLY A 142 -0.60 -1.51 11.89
N SER A 143 -1.57 -1.31 12.80
CA SER A 143 -1.63 -0.21 13.77
C SER A 143 -2.61 -0.54 14.89
N ASN A 144 -2.55 0.24 15.99
CA ASN A 144 -3.54 0.14 17.07
C ASN A 144 -4.95 0.46 16.57
N PHE A 145 -5.10 1.42 15.66
CA PHE A 145 -6.38 1.73 15.03
C PHE A 145 -6.99 0.50 14.33
N ILE A 146 -6.20 -0.24 13.55
CA ILE A 146 -6.67 -1.48 12.89
C ILE A 146 -6.96 -2.58 13.92
N PHE A 147 -6.18 -2.68 14.99
CA PHE A 147 -6.42 -3.64 16.07
C PHE A 147 -7.77 -3.38 16.76
N THR A 148 -8.04 -2.12 17.12
CA THR A 148 -9.31 -1.69 17.71
C THR A 148 -10.47 -1.95 16.73
N HIS A 149 -10.33 -1.56 15.47
CA HIS A 149 -11.33 -1.82 14.44
C HIS A 149 -11.69 -3.31 14.31
N ILE A 150 -10.70 -4.21 14.39
CA ILE A 150 -10.93 -5.66 14.33
C ILE A 150 -11.70 -6.13 15.55
N ASN A 151 -11.32 -5.69 16.76
CA ASN A 151 -12.01 -6.08 18.00
C ASN A 151 -13.46 -5.60 18.05
N GLU A 152 -13.73 -4.37 17.61
CA GLU A 152 -15.08 -3.81 17.60
C GLU A 152 -15.98 -4.44 16.55
N ASN A 153 -15.46 -4.72 15.37
CA ASN A 153 -16.28 -5.10 14.22
C ASN A 153 -16.28 -6.61 13.91
N TYR A 154 -15.33 -7.38 14.46
CA TYR A 154 -15.11 -8.78 14.10
C TYR A 154 -14.83 -9.68 15.31
N SER A 155 -15.15 -9.24 16.53
CA SER A 155 -14.87 -9.98 17.77
C SER A 155 -15.39 -11.42 17.75
N GLU A 156 -16.56 -11.66 17.16
CA GLU A 156 -17.16 -13.00 17.04
C GLU A 156 -16.32 -14.02 16.25
N TYR A 157 -15.36 -13.54 15.44
CA TYR A 157 -14.44 -14.41 14.67
C TYR A 157 -13.09 -14.62 15.38
N LEU A 158 -12.85 -13.91 16.49
CA LEU A 158 -11.64 -14.06 17.30
C LEU A 158 -11.85 -15.24 18.28
N THR A 159 -10.91 -16.18 18.26
CA THR A 159 -10.92 -17.31 19.19
C THR A 159 -9.62 -17.33 19.98
N LYS A 160 -9.61 -17.97 21.18
CA LYS A 160 -8.40 -18.10 22.02
C LYS A 160 -7.21 -18.75 21.30
N ALA A 161 -7.49 -19.62 20.33
CA ALA A 161 -6.46 -20.31 19.54
C ALA A 161 -5.83 -19.44 18.44
N LYS A 162 -6.47 -18.31 18.09
CA LYS A 162 -6.03 -17.42 17.02
C LYS A 162 -5.46 -16.15 17.62
N LYS A 163 -4.24 -15.81 17.23
CA LYS A 163 -3.54 -14.64 17.77
C LYS A 163 -3.75 -13.43 16.89
N LEU A 164 -4.33 -12.37 17.44
CA LEU A 164 -4.30 -11.03 16.86
C LEU A 164 -3.14 -10.26 17.52
N ARG A 165 -2.26 -9.68 16.71
CA ARG A 165 -1.09 -8.91 17.17
C ARG A 165 -0.99 -7.59 16.40
N VAL A 166 -0.62 -6.54 17.12
CA VAL A 166 -0.17 -5.31 16.49
C VAL A 166 1.30 -5.49 16.11
N ILE A 167 1.58 -5.35 14.81
CA ILE A 167 2.94 -5.22 14.30
C ILE A 167 2.90 -3.97 13.43
N PHE A 168 3.46 -2.88 13.96
CA PHE A 168 3.49 -1.61 13.25
C PHE A 168 4.20 -1.76 11.92
N ARG A 169 3.69 -1.07 10.93
CA ARG A 169 4.38 -0.95 9.67
C ARG A 169 5.56 0.00 9.83
N GLY A 170 6.57 -0.25 9.04
CA GLY A 170 7.73 0.61 8.93
C GLY A 170 7.95 1.08 7.51
N ILE A 171 8.96 1.89 7.36
CA ILE A 171 9.57 2.29 6.10
C ILE A 171 11.05 1.94 6.13
N ASN A 172 11.70 1.93 4.98
CA ASN A 172 13.15 1.87 4.93
C ASN A 172 13.71 3.29 5.13
N VAL A 173 14.15 3.58 6.35
CA VAL A 173 14.69 4.92 6.73
C VAL A 173 15.96 5.27 5.96
N ASP A 174 16.78 4.28 5.58
CA ASP A 174 17.96 4.52 4.77
C ASP A 174 17.59 4.95 3.34
N TYR A 175 16.49 4.40 2.79
CA TYR A 175 15.97 4.80 1.49
C TYR A 175 15.33 6.19 1.55
N TYR A 176 14.59 6.49 2.63
CA TYR A 176 13.96 7.79 2.87
C TYR A 176 14.87 8.67 3.75
N HIS A 177 16.03 9.05 3.22
CA HIS A 177 16.99 9.89 3.91
C HIS A 177 17.56 10.96 2.99
N GLN A 178 17.56 12.21 3.44
CA GLN A 178 17.98 13.35 2.64
C GLN A 178 19.44 13.24 2.12
N LYS A 179 20.33 12.60 2.89
CA LYS A 179 21.72 12.35 2.46
C LYS A 179 21.87 11.54 1.20
N ASN A 180 20.85 10.76 0.83
CA ASN A 180 20.85 9.91 -0.36
C ASN A 180 20.28 10.61 -1.60
N ILE A 181 19.90 11.88 -1.47
CA ILE A 181 19.34 12.65 -2.58
C ILE A 181 20.47 13.19 -3.44
N SER A 182 20.48 12.79 -4.70
CA SER A 182 21.35 13.36 -5.71
C SER A 182 20.81 14.74 -6.13
N MET A 183 21.59 15.79 -5.90
CA MET A 183 21.22 17.17 -6.32
C MET A 183 20.91 17.25 -7.82
N LEU A 184 21.68 16.53 -8.65
CA LEU A 184 21.45 16.48 -10.10
C LEU A 184 20.09 15.86 -10.43
N LYS A 185 19.71 14.76 -9.76
CA LYS A 185 18.41 14.12 -9.97
C LYS A 185 17.26 15.00 -9.44
N GLN A 186 17.47 15.67 -8.34
CA GLN A 186 16.50 16.60 -7.75
C GLN A 186 16.21 17.76 -8.70
N GLU A 187 17.25 18.40 -9.22
CA GLU A 187 17.11 19.51 -10.18
C GLU A 187 16.44 19.05 -11.48
N LYS A 188 16.84 17.88 -12.01
CA LYS A 188 16.18 17.29 -13.18
C LYS A 188 14.68 17.06 -12.95
N LEU A 189 14.30 16.49 -11.80
CA LEU A 189 12.89 16.24 -11.45
C LEU A 189 12.11 17.55 -11.30
N LYS A 190 12.75 18.58 -10.72
CA LYS A 190 12.19 19.91 -10.57
C LYS A 190 11.87 20.54 -11.93
N GLN A 191 12.80 20.45 -12.88
CA GLN A 191 12.60 20.90 -14.25
C GLN A 191 11.52 20.11 -14.98
N GLU A 192 11.54 18.76 -14.87
CA GLU A 192 10.53 17.89 -15.45
C GLU A 192 9.11 18.21 -14.95
N TRP A 193 8.99 18.54 -13.68
CA TRP A 193 7.71 18.94 -13.09
C TRP A 193 7.39 20.43 -13.28
N GLY A 194 8.27 21.21 -13.89
CA GLY A 194 8.10 22.65 -14.13
C GLY A 194 8.00 23.48 -12.86
N LEU A 195 8.73 23.10 -11.80
CA LEU A 195 8.70 23.79 -10.51
C LEU A 195 9.66 24.98 -10.51
N SER A 196 9.22 26.08 -9.90
CA SER A 196 10.02 27.29 -9.68
C SER A 196 10.82 27.16 -8.38
N SER A 197 12.09 27.60 -8.39
CA SER A 197 12.94 27.64 -7.18
C SER A 197 12.52 28.67 -6.16
N ASN A 198 11.77 29.70 -6.57
CA ASN A 198 11.41 30.86 -5.74
C ASN A 198 10.00 30.72 -5.13
N LYS A 199 9.36 29.56 -5.26
CA LYS A 199 8.02 29.33 -4.73
C LYS A 199 8.04 28.23 -3.67
N PHE A 200 7.24 28.42 -2.62
CA PHE A 200 6.99 27.43 -1.60
C PHE A 200 6.28 26.20 -2.20
N THR A 201 6.83 25.04 -2.06
CA THR A 201 6.33 23.80 -2.68
C THR A 201 5.55 22.95 -1.70
N ILE A 202 4.27 22.72 -2.00
CA ILE A 202 3.37 21.90 -1.20
C ILE A 202 3.10 20.57 -1.93
N LEU A 203 3.37 19.44 -1.30
CA LEU A 203 3.20 18.12 -1.91
C LEU A 203 2.11 17.33 -1.21
N LEU A 204 1.12 16.85 -1.97
CA LEU A 204 0.11 15.88 -1.51
C LEU A 204 0.28 14.57 -2.27
N PRO A 205 0.98 13.57 -1.71
CA PRO A 205 1.13 12.27 -2.33
C PRO A 205 -0.01 11.34 -1.94
N GLY A 206 -0.57 10.65 -2.93
CA GLY A 206 -1.62 9.66 -2.70
C GLY A 206 -2.43 9.37 -3.94
N ARG A 207 -2.96 8.15 -4.03
CA ARG A 207 -3.87 7.77 -5.12
C ARG A 207 -5.02 8.75 -5.22
N LEU A 208 -5.44 9.10 -6.43
CA LEU A 208 -6.61 9.96 -6.62
C LEU A 208 -7.88 9.18 -6.27
N THR A 209 -8.32 9.36 -5.03
CA THR A 209 -9.53 8.74 -4.46
C THR A 209 -10.16 9.71 -3.48
N TYR A 210 -11.49 9.74 -3.43
CA TYR A 210 -12.26 10.64 -2.57
C TYR A 210 -11.72 10.70 -1.12
N TRP A 211 -11.49 9.56 -0.51
CA TRP A 211 -11.07 9.47 0.90
C TRP A 211 -9.64 9.99 1.18
N LYS A 212 -8.82 10.20 0.13
CA LYS A 212 -7.49 10.83 0.24
C LYS A 212 -7.55 12.36 0.31
N GLY A 213 -8.73 12.94 0.17
CA GLY A 213 -8.98 14.34 0.48
C GLY A 213 -8.38 15.35 -0.49
N GLN A 214 -8.10 14.98 -1.75
CA GLN A 214 -7.58 15.94 -2.74
C GLN A 214 -8.52 17.13 -2.94
N GLU A 215 -9.83 16.95 -2.85
CA GLU A 215 -10.81 18.04 -2.93
C GLU A 215 -10.59 19.02 -1.79
N LYS A 216 -10.48 18.52 -0.54
CA LYS A 216 -10.23 19.36 0.65
C LYS A 216 -8.90 20.10 0.56
N PHE A 217 -7.88 19.46 0.01
CA PHE A 217 -6.59 20.09 -0.23
C PHE A 217 -6.71 21.25 -1.23
N ILE A 218 -7.42 21.07 -2.36
CA ILE A 218 -7.63 22.14 -3.35
C ILE A 218 -8.46 23.28 -2.74
N GLU A 219 -9.52 22.97 -1.99
CA GLU A 219 -10.33 23.96 -1.27
C GLU A 219 -9.45 24.77 -0.27
N SER A 220 -8.58 24.10 0.49
CA SER A 220 -7.67 24.79 1.42
C SER A 220 -6.67 25.71 0.71
N LEU A 221 -6.15 25.32 -0.45
CA LEU A 221 -5.27 26.17 -1.25
C LEU A 221 -6.02 27.40 -1.81
N ASN A 222 -7.31 27.28 -2.12
CA ASN A 222 -8.13 28.41 -2.51
C ASN A 222 -8.30 29.40 -1.34
N ILE A 223 -8.56 28.90 -0.14
CA ILE A 223 -8.64 29.71 1.09
C ILE A 223 -7.33 30.48 1.32
N LEU A 224 -6.17 29.85 1.14
CA LEU A 224 -4.87 30.52 1.25
C LEU A 224 -4.77 31.73 0.29
N VAL A 225 -5.30 31.61 -0.91
CA VAL A 225 -5.26 32.70 -1.91
C VAL A 225 -6.30 33.76 -1.61
N GLU A 226 -7.57 33.39 -1.40
CA GLU A 226 -8.70 34.33 -1.31
C GLU A 226 -8.75 35.03 0.06
N ASP A 227 -8.59 34.27 1.15
CA ASP A 227 -8.81 34.80 2.51
C ASP A 227 -7.52 35.33 3.13
N TYR A 228 -6.35 34.74 2.77
CA TYR A 228 -5.06 35.05 3.36
C TYR A 228 -4.11 35.80 2.41
N ASN A 229 -4.49 35.98 1.15
CA ASN A 229 -3.67 36.57 0.10
C ASN A 229 -2.26 35.93 -0.06
N ILE A 230 -2.14 34.64 0.28
CA ILE A 230 -0.89 33.87 0.13
C ILE A 230 -0.85 33.31 -1.30
N THR A 231 0.00 33.93 -2.13
CA THR A 231 0.05 33.59 -3.56
C THR A 231 1.38 32.97 -4.03
N ASN A 232 2.47 33.11 -3.24
CA ASN A 232 3.80 32.64 -3.62
C ASN A 232 4.05 31.19 -3.28
N PHE A 233 3.18 30.29 -3.77
CA PHE A 233 3.35 28.85 -3.65
C PHE A 233 3.08 28.13 -4.96
N GLN A 234 3.49 26.86 -5.01
CA GLN A 234 3.12 25.86 -6.00
C GLN A 234 2.76 24.55 -5.29
N ALA A 235 1.80 23.82 -5.82
CA ALA A 235 1.33 22.59 -5.21
C ALA A 235 1.38 21.42 -6.18
N ILE A 236 1.68 20.25 -5.68
CA ILE A 236 1.78 19.00 -6.44
C ILE A 236 0.81 17.98 -5.85
N ILE A 237 -0.13 17.53 -6.65
CA ILE A 237 -0.96 16.35 -6.33
C ILE A 237 -0.33 15.16 -7.05
N LEU A 238 0.36 14.31 -6.29
CA LEU A 238 1.15 13.19 -6.80
C LEU A 238 0.42 11.86 -6.59
N GLY A 239 -0.06 11.25 -7.67
CA GLY A 239 -0.63 9.91 -7.62
C GLY A 239 -1.51 9.57 -8.80
N SER A 240 -1.62 8.27 -9.10
CA SER A 240 -2.45 7.75 -10.17
C SER A 240 -3.92 7.71 -9.79
N ASP A 241 -4.78 7.95 -10.76
CA ASP A 241 -6.23 7.74 -10.64
C ASP A 241 -6.64 6.26 -10.68
N GLN A 242 -5.75 5.40 -11.11
CA GLN A 242 -6.01 3.96 -11.25
C GLN A 242 -7.29 3.67 -12.06
N GLY A 243 -7.54 4.47 -13.10
CA GLY A 243 -8.73 4.36 -13.96
C GLY A 243 -9.99 5.07 -13.43
N ARG A 244 -9.90 5.82 -12.34
CA ARG A 244 -11.01 6.64 -11.78
C ARG A 244 -11.12 7.99 -12.49
N LYS A 245 -11.26 7.97 -13.81
CA LYS A 245 -11.26 9.17 -14.66
C LYS A 245 -12.31 10.21 -14.25
N VAL A 246 -13.47 9.78 -13.74
CA VAL A 246 -14.52 10.70 -13.27
C VAL A 246 -14.02 11.55 -12.10
N TYR A 247 -13.32 10.94 -11.14
CA TYR A 247 -12.81 11.67 -9.99
C TYR A 247 -11.64 12.59 -10.37
N SER A 248 -10.71 12.14 -11.19
CA SER A 248 -9.61 13.00 -11.66
C SER A 248 -10.12 14.20 -12.46
N LYS A 249 -11.13 14.02 -13.33
CA LYS A 249 -11.77 15.13 -14.05
C LYS A 249 -12.46 16.11 -13.08
N LYS A 250 -13.14 15.61 -12.04
CA LYS A 250 -13.73 16.47 -11.00
C LYS A 250 -12.67 17.34 -10.32
N LEU A 251 -11.50 16.80 -9.99
CA LEU A 251 -10.42 17.57 -9.38
C LEU A 251 -9.87 18.65 -10.33
N ILE A 252 -9.69 18.34 -11.61
CA ILE A 252 -9.26 19.30 -12.62
C ILE A 252 -10.26 20.46 -12.73
N ASN A 253 -11.54 20.16 -12.87
CA ASN A 253 -12.60 21.17 -12.94
C ASN A 253 -12.65 22.05 -11.66
N LEU A 254 -12.32 21.48 -10.49
CA LEU A 254 -12.27 22.23 -9.24
C LEU A 254 -11.09 23.22 -9.23
N VAL A 255 -9.92 22.80 -9.71
CA VAL A 255 -8.74 23.65 -9.89
C VAL A 255 -9.01 24.80 -10.86
N GLU A 256 -9.70 24.53 -11.97
CA GLU A 256 -10.13 25.54 -12.95
C GLU A 256 -11.10 26.54 -12.33
N ARG A 257 -12.12 26.07 -11.61
CA ARG A 257 -13.10 26.91 -10.93
C ARG A 257 -12.47 27.91 -9.97
N TYR A 258 -11.40 27.51 -9.28
CA TYR A 258 -10.68 28.35 -8.33
C TYR A 258 -9.50 29.12 -8.96
N ASN A 259 -9.35 29.09 -10.28
CA ASN A 259 -8.24 29.74 -11.00
C ASN A 259 -6.83 29.33 -10.50
N LEU A 260 -6.69 28.08 -10.00
CA LEU A 260 -5.46 27.56 -9.44
C LEU A 260 -4.59 26.80 -10.46
N ASN A 261 -4.90 26.81 -11.76
CA ASN A 261 -4.23 26.07 -12.83
C ASN A 261 -2.72 26.36 -12.90
N LYS A 262 -2.31 27.61 -12.62
CA LYS A 262 -0.90 28.03 -12.61
C LYS A 262 -0.17 27.66 -11.32
N LYS A 263 -0.92 27.23 -10.28
CA LYS A 263 -0.38 26.88 -8.95
C LYS A 263 -0.34 25.38 -8.68
N ILE A 264 -1.29 24.60 -9.21
CA ILE A 264 -1.44 23.17 -8.93
C ILE A 264 -1.03 22.34 -10.15
N ARG A 265 -0.22 21.30 -9.90
CA ARG A 265 0.18 20.32 -10.90
C ARG A 265 -0.28 18.93 -10.48
N PHE A 266 -0.82 18.16 -11.44
CA PHE A 266 -1.14 16.76 -11.27
C PHE A 266 -0.03 15.91 -11.87
N ILE A 267 0.65 15.15 -11.03
CA ILE A 267 1.71 14.21 -11.42
C ILE A 267 1.21 12.79 -11.15
N SER A 268 1.12 11.98 -12.18
CA SER A 268 0.54 10.63 -12.06
C SER A 268 1.42 9.63 -11.33
N HIS A 269 2.74 9.81 -11.40
CA HIS A 269 3.70 8.87 -10.85
C HIS A 269 5.07 9.51 -10.61
N CYS A 270 5.72 9.13 -9.51
CA CYS A 270 7.13 9.36 -9.27
C CYS A 270 7.84 8.02 -9.01
N LYS A 271 8.95 7.79 -9.70
CA LYS A 271 9.71 6.55 -9.59
C LYS A 271 10.47 6.46 -8.26
N GLU A 272 11.06 7.56 -7.85
CA GLU A 272 11.87 7.68 -6.63
C GLU A 272 11.18 8.67 -5.68
N MET A 273 10.30 8.16 -4.80
CA MET A 273 9.55 9.01 -3.85
C MET A 273 10.41 9.90 -2.96
N PRO A 274 11.61 9.49 -2.50
CA PRO A 274 12.51 10.40 -1.77
C PRO A 274 12.82 11.68 -2.55
N LEU A 275 12.99 11.62 -3.87
CA LEU A 275 13.20 12.82 -4.70
C LEU A 275 11.97 13.73 -4.73
N ALA A 276 10.76 13.14 -4.75
CA ALA A 276 9.53 13.92 -4.67
C ALA A 276 9.40 14.64 -3.32
N TYR A 277 9.71 13.95 -2.23
CA TYR A 277 9.72 14.54 -0.90
C TYR A 277 10.76 15.65 -0.76
N SER A 278 11.97 15.47 -1.31
CA SER A 278 13.04 16.47 -1.25
C SER A 278 12.77 17.76 -2.02
N LEU A 279 11.75 17.77 -2.90
CA LEU A 279 11.29 18.97 -3.62
C LEU A 279 10.24 19.78 -2.84
N ALA A 280 9.70 19.22 -1.76
CA ALA A 280 8.62 19.80 -1.01
C ALA A 280 9.14 20.53 0.23
N ASP A 281 8.66 21.76 0.46
CA ASP A 281 8.84 22.47 1.73
C ASP A 281 7.85 21.95 2.78
N VAL A 282 6.67 21.45 2.34
CA VAL A 282 5.70 20.79 3.21
C VAL A 282 5.00 19.64 2.49
N VAL A 283 4.81 18.55 3.22
CA VAL A 283 4.04 17.38 2.74
C VAL A 283 2.73 17.31 3.50
N VAL A 284 1.63 17.22 2.75
CA VAL A 284 0.26 17.19 3.30
C VAL A 284 -0.33 15.80 3.19
N SER A 285 -0.93 15.32 4.26
CA SER A 285 -1.81 14.13 4.28
C SER A 285 -3.23 14.59 4.61
N ALA A 286 -4.07 14.69 3.58
CA ALA A 286 -5.42 15.26 3.68
C ALA A 286 -6.52 14.18 3.76
N SER A 287 -6.19 12.94 4.13
CA SER A 287 -7.15 11.85 4.17
C SER A 287 -8.34 12.17 5.06
N ILE A 288 -9.57 12.08 4.51
CA ILE A 288 -10.83 12.35 5.21
C ILE A 288 -11.42 11.10 5.87
N GLU A 289 -10.86 9.93 5.59
CA GLU A 289 -11.14 8.68 6.29
C GLU A 289 -9.87 8.18 6.99
N PRO A 290 -9.99 7.44 8.09
CA PRO A 290 -8.83 6.95 8.83
C PRO A 290 -7.88 6.10 7.99
N GLU A 291 -6.61 6.42 8.07
CA GLU A 291 -5.53 5.63 7.47
C GLU A 291 -5.23 4.38 8.30
N ALA A 292 -4.93 3.29 7.62
CA ALA A 292 -4.50 2.08 8.32
C ALA A 292 -3.13 2.26 9.02
N PHE A 293 -2.27 3.11 8.43
CA PHE A 293 -0.94 3.43 8.97
C PHE A 293 -0.47 4.85 8.56
N GLY A 294 -0.75 5.29 7.31
CA GLY A 294 -0.33 6.61 6.84
C GLY A 294 1.16 6.67 6.47
N ARG A 295 1.61 5.80 5.56
CA ARG A 295 3.02 5.76 5.11
C ARG A 295 3.58 7.12 4.69
N VAL A 296 2.77 7.94 4.02
CA VAL A 296 3.16 9.27 3.53
C VAL A 296 3.75 10.14 4.64
N SER A 297 3.07 10.18 5.79
CA SER A 297 3.52 11.00 6.94
C SER A 297 4.87 10.50 7.48
N VAL A 298 5.04 9.19 7.59
CA VAL A 298 6.29 8.61 8.13
C VAL A 298 7.43 8.76 7.11
N GLU A 299 7.16 8.59 5.83
CA GLU A 299 8.13 8.78 4.74
C GLU A 299 8.60 10.25 4.68
N ALA A 300 7.67 11.20 4.77
CA ALA A 300 8.00 12.63 4.80
C ALA A 300 8.83 13.01 6.03
N GLN A 301 8.43 12.55 7.23
CA GLN A 301 9.19 12.79 8.47
C GLN A 301 10.60 12.21 8.43
N SER A 302 10.80 11.07 7.77
CA SER A 302 12.13 10.47 7.59
C SER A 302 13.02 11.27 6.64
N MET A 303 12.42 12.10 5.80
CA MET A 303 13.14 12.99 4.87
C MET A 303 13.49 14.35 5.49
N GLY A 304 13.00 14.69 6.68
CA GLY A 304 13.17 15.96 7.40
C GLY A 304 11.88 16.74 7.31
#